data_12460bd7dc23ddfc1b54ca76920a4ea9
#
_entry.id   12460bd7dc23ddfc1b54ca76920a4ea9
#
_cell.length_a   1.000
_cell.length_b   1.000
_cell.length_c   1.000
_cell.angle_alpha   90.00
_cell.angle_beta   90.00
_cell.angle_gamma   90.00
#
_symmetry.space_group_name_H-M   'P 1'
#
loop_
_entity.id
_entity.type
_entity.pdbx_description
1 polymer ?
#
loop_
_entity_poly.entity_id
_entity_poly.type
_entity_poly.pdbx_seq_one_letter_code
_entity_poly.pdbx_strand_id
1 'polypeptide(L)'
;MKYKVMIVEDQTMPRELFELRIQASERFEVALSIDNAALADVYCLRFPVDLILMDVVTRGGESGLDAAERIKRTFPQMKIIIVTSMPECSYLSRAREIGVESFWYKEEQRESLLDVMTRTMAGESVYPDATPELQLASSYQFTSRELEVLREMTGGDTNQEIAERLHMSVATVKTHILNMLEKTGFRNRTELAVRAREIGLVILNRKN
;
A
#
# COMPACT_ATOMS: atom_id res chain seq x y z
N MET A 1 -18.08 -16.81 -18.78
CA MET A 1 -18.13 -16.68 -17.31
C MET A 1 -17.31 -15.45 -16.95
N LYS A 2 -17.82 -14.54 -16.11
CA LYS A 2 -17.08 -13.35 -15.69
C LYS A 2 -16.23 -13.67 -14.47
N TYR A 3 -15.06 -13.03 -14.34
CA TYR A 3 -14.24 -13.08 -13.13
C TYR A 3 -14.89 -12.26 -12.01
N LYS A 4 -14.94 -12.81 -10.82
CA LYS A 4 -15.55 -12.22 -9.62
C LYS A 4 -14.56 -11.39 -8.85
N VAL A 5 -14.86 -10.11 -8.69
CA VAL A 5 -13.96 -9.11 -8.11
C VAL A 5 -14.47 -8.69 -6.73
N MET A 6 -13.60 -8.77 -5.73
CA MET A 6 -13.78 -8.10 -4.45
C MET A 6 -13.08 -6.75 -4.48
N ILE A 7 -13.77 -5.69 -4.06
CA ILE A 7 -13.24 -4.34 -3.91
C ILE A 7 -13.07 -4.05 -2.43
N VAL A 8 -11.86 -3.67 -2.02
CA VAL A 8 -11.52 -3.26 -0.65
C VAL A 8 -11.10 -1.81 -0.69
N GLU A 9 -12.04 -0.90 -0.37
CA GLU A 9 -11.88 0.54 -0.53
C GLU A 9 -12.82 1.27 0.43
N ASP A 10 -12.31 2.11 1.32
CA ASP A 10 -13.14 2.82 2.32
C ASP A 10 -13.71 4.15 1.82
N GLN A 11 -13.11 4.73 0.80
CA GLN A 11 -13.58 5.97 0.20
C GLN A 11 -14.70 5.69 -0.80
N THR A 12 -15.84 6.36 -0.62
CA THR A 12 -17.05 6.13 -1.42
C THR A 12 -16.83 6.40 -2.92
N MET A 13 -16.21 7.55 -3.27
CA MET A 13 -16.03 7.92 -4.69
C MET A 13 -15.14 6.94 -5.46
N PRO A 14 -13.93 6.56 -5.00
CA PRO A 14 -13.13 5.56 -5.69
C PRO A 14 -13.83 4.21 -5.79
N ARG A 15 -14.51 3.77 -4.72
CA ARG A 15 -15.25 2.51 -4.70
C ARG A 15 -16.34 2.47 -5.77
N GLU A 16 -17.20 3.49 -5.84
CA GLU A 16 -18.25 3.61 -6.85
C GLU A 16 -17.66 3.65 -8.27
N LEU A 17 -16.53 4.35 -8.46
CA LEU A 17 -15.86 4.38 -9.76
C LEU A 17 -15.36 3.01 -10.19
N PHE A 18 -14.78 2.23 -9.26
CA PHE A 18 -14.35 0.85 -9.55
C PHE A 18 -15.55 -0.04 -9.88
N GLU A 19 -16.62 0.04 -9.10
CA GLU A 19 -17.86 -0.70 -9.36
C GLU A 19 -18.43 -0.40 -10.76
N LEU A 20 -18.55 0.88 -11.12
CA LEU A 20 -19.04 1.29 -12.44
C LEU A 20 -18.16 0.77 -13.59
N ARG A 21 -16.83 0.87 -13.44
CA ARG A 21 -15.89 0.37 -14.46
C ARG A 21 -15.99 -1.15 -14.64
N ILE A 22 -16.10 -1.89 -13.52
CA ILE A 22 -16.22 -3.35 -13.53
C ILE A 22 -17.56 -3.76 -14.10
N GLN A 23 -18.66 -3.09 -13.75
CA GLN A 23 -20.00 -3.38 -14.30
C GLN A 23 -20.09 -3.17 -15.81
N ALA A 24 -19.36 -2.17 -16.34
CA ALA A 24 -19.28 -1.92 -17.78
C ALA A 24 -18.44 -2.96 -18.53
N SER A 25 -17.71 -3.83 -17.82
CA SER A 25 -16.86 -4.86 -18.41
C SER A 25 -17.64 -6.13 -18.78
N GLU A 26 -17.30 -6.74 -19.91
CA GLU A 26 -17.81 -8.06 -20.27
C GLU A 26 -17.07 -9.21 -19.57
N ARG A 27 -15.88 -8.94 -19.00
CA ARG A 27 -14.97 -9.95 -18.42
C ARG A 27 -15.05 -10.05 -16.90
N PHE A 28 -15.47 -8.98 -16.22
CA PHE A 28 -15.49 -8.88 -14.78
C PHE A 28 -16.89 -8.59 -14.25
N GLU A 29 -17.13 -8.99 -13.00
CA GLU A 29 -18.32 -8.63 -12.22
C GLU A 29 -17.93 -8.37 -10.76
N VAL A 30 -18.62 -7.45 -10.10
CA VAL A 30 -18.40 -7.18 -8.68
C VAL A 30 -19.07 -8.28 -7.86
N ALA A 31 -18.28 -9.05 -7.12
CA ALA A 31 -18.80 -10.03 -6.17
C ALA A 31 -19.21 -9.35 -4.86
N LEU A 32 -18.39 -8.43 -4.37
CA LEU A 32 -18.66 -7.63 -3.18
C LEU A 32 -17.71 -6.43 -3.11
N SER A 33 -18.13 -5.41 -2.34
CA SER A 33 -17.30 -4.27 -1.96
C SER A 33 -17.30 -4.14 -0.44
N ILE A 34 -16.13 -3.93 0.16
CA ILE A 34 -15.96 -3.74 1.60
C ILE A 34 -15.08 -2.51 1.87
N ASP A 35 -15.22 -1.92 3.04
CA ASP A 35 -14.52 -0.70 3.44
C ASP A 35 -13.39 -0.94 4.46
N ASN A 36 -13.12 -2.22 4.79
CA ASN A 36 -12.16 -2.60 5.81
C ASN A 36 -11.34 -3.82 5.38
N ALA A 37 -10.04 -3.63 5.20
CA ALA A 37 -9.11 -4.67 4.80
C ALA A 37 -8.98 -5.80 5.84
N ALA A 38 -9.19 -5.51 7.14
CA ALA A 38 -9.11 -6.50 8.20
C ALA A 38 -10.11 -7.67 8.05
N LEU A 39 -11.16 -7.48 7.26
CA LEU A 39 -12.18 -8.50 7.04
C LEU A 39 -12.04 -9.23 5.69
N ALA A 40 -11.08 -8.84 4.84
CA ALA A 40 -11.00 -9.32 3.47
C ALA A 40 -10.78 -10.84 3.37
N ASP A 41 -9.93 -11.41 4.22
CA ASP A 41 -9.68 -12.85 4.28
C ASP A 41 -10.93 -13.65 4.71
N VAL A 42 -11.73 -13.13 5.63
CA VAL A 42 -13.00 -13.74 6.05
C VAL A 42 -14.01 -13.78 4.90
N TYR A 43 -14.05 -12.71 4.10
CA TYR A 43 -14.92 -12.67 2.92
C TYR A 43 -14.47 -13.60 1.81
N CYS A 44 -13.16 -13.82 1.63
CA CYS A 44 -12.63 -14.83 0.70
C CYS A 44 -13.09 -16.25 1.04
N LEU A 45 -13.35 -16.55 2.31
CA LEU A 45 -13.90 -17.85 2.74
C LEU A 45 -15.39 -18.03 2.43
N ARG A 46 -16.13 -16.93 2.31
CA ARG A 46 -17.60 -16.93 2.19
C ARG A 46 -18.11 -16.71 0.78
N PHE A 47 -17.34 -16.01 -0.02
CA PHE A 47 -17.73 -15.61 -1.37
C PHE A 47 -16.74 -16.12 -2.39
N PRO A 48 -17.20 -16.55 -3.56
CA PRO A 48 -16.31 -16.86 -4.67
C PRO A 48 -15.69 -15.56 -5.20
N VAL A 49 -14.38 -15.43 -5.05
CA VAL A 49 -13.57 -14.29 -5.49
C VAL A 49 -12.41 -14.81 -6.33
N ASP A 50 -12.21 -14.23 -7.51
CA ASP A 50 -11.10 -14.55 -8.40
C ASP A 50 -10.00 -13.49 -8.33
N LEU A 51 -10.38 -12.24 -8.06
CA LEU A 51 -9.49 -11.08 -8.04
C LEU A 51 -9.88 -10.12 -6.91
N ILE A 52 -8.89 -9.54 -6.25
CA ILE A 52 -9.09 -8.51 -5.23
C ILE A 52 -8.43 -7.20 -5.70
N LEU A 53 -9.19 -6.11 -5.68
CA LEU A 53 -8.67 -4.75 -5.70
C LEU A 53 -8.54 -4.30 -4.25
N MET A 54 -7.31 -4.08 -3.79
CA MET A 54 -7.00 -3.83 -2.38
C MET A 54 -6.38 -2.45 -2.21
N ASP A 55 -7.09 -1.52 -1.56
CA ASP A 55 -6.45 -0.28 -1.12
C ASP A 55 -5.49 -0.54 0.04
N VAL A 56 -4.40 0.21 0.10
CA VAL A 56 -3.39 0.12 1.17
C VAL A 56 -3.94 0.68 2.47
N VAL A 57 -4.72 1.77 2.40
CA VAL A 57 -5.26 2.46 3.58
C VAL A 57 -6.77 2.33 3.60
N THR A 58 -7.28 1.59 4.58
CA THR A 58 -8.71 1.38 4.76
C THR A 58 -9.15 1.66 6.20
N ARG A 59 -10.45 1.69 6.43
CA ARG A 59 -11.01 1.81 7.79
C ARG A 59 -10.56 0.66 8.68
N GLY A 60 -10.48 0.95 9.99
CA GLY A 60 -10.11 -0.07 10.98
C GLY A 60 -8.62 -0.15 11.30
N GLY A 61 -7.77 0.62 10.58
CA GLY A 61 -6.36 0.82 10.93
C GLY A 61 -5.42 -0.28 10.44
N GLU A 62 -5.92 -1.38 9.91
CA GLU A 62 -5.08 -2.39 9.28
C GLU A 62 -4.75 -2.02 7.84
N SER A 63 -3.49 -2.23 7.45
CA SER A 63 -3.04 -2.00 6.09
C SER A 63 -3.57 -3.08 5.14
N GLY A 64 -4.00 -2.66 3.94
CA GLY A 64 -4.34 -3.61 2.88
C GLY A 64 -3.18 -4.53 2.48
N LEU A 65 -1.92 -4.10 2.68
CA LEU A 65 -0.76 -4.96 2.46
C LEU A 65 -0.68 -6.10 3.50
N ASP A 66 -1.01 -5.83 4.77
CA ASP A 66 -1.03 -6.87 5.79
C ASP A 66 -2.19 -7.85 5.54
N ALA A 67 -3.34 -7.35 5.12
CA ALA A 67 -4.46 -8.20 4.69
C ALA A 67 -4.08 -9.04 3.47
N ALA A 68 -3.42 -8.46 2.47
CA ALA A 68 -2.93 -9.18 1.29
C ALA A 68 -1.95 -10.30 1.67
N GLU A 69 -1.03 -10.05 2.61
CA GLU A 69 -0.11 -11.08 3.12
C GLU A 69 -0.85 -12.24 3.77
N ARG A 70 -1.86 -11.99 4.62
CA ARG A 70 -2.68 -13.06 5.21
C ARG A 70 -3.45 -13.84 4.16
N ILE A 71 -4.04 -13.13 3.18
CA ILE A 71 -4.77 -13.77 2.09
C ILE A 71 -3.84 -14.66 1.28
N LYS A 72 -2.65 -14.20 0.92
CA LYS A 72 -1.66 -14.98 0.16
C LYS A 72 -1.19 -16.23 0.92
N ARG A 73 -1.06 -16.17 2.24
CA ARG A 73 -0.74 -17.34 3.05
C ARG A 73 -1.84 -18.40 3.05
N THR A 74 -3.12 -17.98 3.07
CA THR A 74 -4.26 -18.87 3.11
C THR A 74 -4.72 -19.32 1.72
N PHE A 75 -4.66 -18.40 0.74
CA PHE A 75 -5.08 -18.58 -0.64
C PHE A 75 -3.96 -18.17 -1.60
N PRO A 76 -2.89 -18.98 -1.79
CA PRO A 76 -1.72 -18.62 -2.60
C PRO A 76 -2.06 -18.27 -4.05
N GLN A 77 -3.16 -18.82 -4.59
CA GLN A 77 -3.60 -18.59 -5.97
C GLN A 77 -4.49 -17.35 -6.15
N MET A 78 -4.93 -16.73 -5.04
CA MET A 78 -5.75 -15.53 -5.09
C MET A 78 -5.00 -14.40 -5.80
N LYS A 79 -5.63 -13.82 -6.82
CA LYS A 79 -5.07 -12.67 -7.53
C LYS A 79 -5.37 -11.40 -6.77
N ILE A 80 -4.34 -10.59 -6.53
CA ILE A 80 -4.47 -9.32 -5.80
C ILE A 80 -3.79 -8.21 -6.61
N ILE A 81 -4.51 -7.11 -6.77
CA ILE A 81 -3.97 -5.84 -7.27
C ILE A 81 -4.03 -4.85 -6.14
N ILE A 82 -2.90 -4.31 -5.73
CA ILE A 82 -2.89 -3.15 -4.83
C ILE A 82 -3.32 -1.93 -5.62
N VAL A 83 -4.29 -1.17 -5.10
CA VAL A 83 -4.77 0.07 -5.69
C VAL A 83 -4.65 1.19 -4.66
N THR A 84 -3.88 2.24 -4.95
CA THR A 84 -3.64 3.32 -3.99
C THR A 84 -3.40 4.67 -4.66
N SER A 85 -3.77 5.75 -3.97
CA SER A 85 -3.39 7.12 -4.36
C SER A 85 -2.01 7.53 -3.83
N MET A 86 -1.38 6.68 -3.00
CA MET A 86 -0.15 7.03 -2.30
C MET A 86 1.07 6.46 -3.02
N PRO A 87 1.92 7.30 -3.67
CA PRO A 87 3.13 6.86 -4.34
C PRO A 87 4.28 6.66 -3.32
N GLU A 88 4.06 5.79 -2.33
CA GLU A 88 5.10 5.45 -1.36
C GLU A 88 5.89 4.23 -1.84
N CYS A 89 7.21 4.37 -1.95
CA CYS A 89 8.09 3.32 -2.47
C CYS A 89 8.06 2.04 -1.62
N SER A 90 7.84 2.16 -0.31
CA SER A 90 7.76 1.01 0.59
C SER A 90 6.58 0.09 0.26
N TYR A 91 5.49 0.64 -0.28
CA TYR A 91 4.33 -0.15 -0.66
C TYR A 91 4.59 -1.05 -1.87
N LEU A 92 5.34 -0.54 -2.87
CA LEU A 92 5.76 -1.33 -4.04
C LEU A 92 6.67 -2.49 -3.64
N SER A 93 7.68 -2.21 -2.81
CA SER A 93 8.62 -3.24 -2.32
C SER A 93 7.89 -4.30 -1.51
N ARG A 94 7.06 -3.88 -0.56
CA ARG A 94 6.27 -4.78 0.28
C ARG A 94 5.28 -5.62 -0.53
N ALA A 95 4.59 -5.04 -1.52
CA ALA A 95 3.68 -5.76 -2.39
C ALA A 95 4.40 -6.88 -3.17
N ARG A 96 5.61 -6.61 -3.65
CA ARG A 96 6.46 -7.63 -4.33
C ARG A 96 6.91 -8.73 -3.38
N GLU A 97 7.34 -8.40 -2.17
CA GLU A 97 7.75 -9.35 -1.13
C GLU A 97 6.60 -10.30 -0.74
N ILE A 98 5.39 -9.78 -0.62
CA ILE A 98 4.17 -10.55 -0.34
C ILE A 98 3.80 -11.49 -1.51
N GLY A 99 4.24 -11.16 -2.72
CA GLY A 99 3.85 -11.87 -3.94
C GLY A 99 2.49 -11.43 -4.50
N VAL A 100 2.13 -10.16 -4.29
CA VAL A 100 0.98 -9.54 -4.95
C VAL A 100 1.26 -9.46 -6.45
N GLU A 101 0.28 -9.78 -7.28
CA GLU A 101 0.47 -9.87 -8.72
C GLU A 101 0.69 -8.52 -9.38
N SER A 102 -0.08 -7.50 -8.99
CA SER A 102 -0.01 -6.21 -9.67
C SER A 102 -0.23 -5.04 -8.70
N PHE A 103 0.23 -3.88 -9.14
CA PHE A 103 0.12 -2.64 -8.38
C PHE A 103 -0.34 -1.51 -9.32
N TRP A 104 -1.32 -0.72 -8.90
CA TRP A 104 -1.88 0.35 -9.72
C TRP A 104 -2.10 1.63 -8.89
N TYR A 105 -1.63 2.77 -9.43
CA TYR A 105 -1.87 4.07 -8.81
C TYR A 105 -3.17 4.68 -9.33
N LYS A 106 -4.03 5.14 -8.41
CA LYS A 106 -5.33 5.74 -8.74
C LYS A 106 -5.20 7.02 -9.58
N GLU A 107 -4.10 7.75 -9.44
CA GLU A 107 -3.85 9.04 -10.10
C GLU A 107 -3.02 8.92 -11.38
N GLU A 108 -2.17 7.92 -11.51
CA GLU A 108 -1.37 7.67 -12.72
C GLU A 108 -2.13 6.78 -13.71
N GLN A 109 -2.79 7.40 -14.68
CA GLN A 109 -3.61 6.68 -15.67
C GLN A 109 -2.84 6.31 -16.94
N ARG A 110 -1.59 5.87 -16.86
CA ARG A 110 -0.86 5.35 -18.03
C ARG A 110 -1.50 4.09 -18.60
N GLU A 111 -2.03 3.24 -17.73
CA GLU A 111 -2.80 2.05 -18.07
C GLU A 111 -4.16 2.09 -17.38
N SER A 112 -5.20 1.64 -18.08
CA SER A 112 -6.53 1.56 -17.44
C SER A 112 -6.56 0.43 -16.41
N LEU A 113 -7.34 0.60 -15.35
CA LEU A 113 -7.51 -0.45 -14.33
C LEU A 113 -7.98 -1.78 -14.96
N LEU A 114 -8.87 -1.74 -15.94
CA LEU A 114 -9.39 -2.95 -16.60
C LEU A 114 -8.31 -3.68 -17.41
N ASP A 115 -7.35 -2.95 -18.01
CA ASP A 115 -6.22 -3.55 -18.70
C ASP A 115 -5.29 -4.26 -17.71
N VAL A 116 -4.96 -3.58 -16.58
CA VAL A 116 -4.18 -4.19 -15.51
C VAL A 116 -4.87 -5.44 -14.95
N MET A 117 -6.17 -5.38 -14.67
CA MET A 117 -6.95 -6.54 -14.22
C MET A 117 -6.90 -7.68 -15.25
N THR A 118 -7.04 -7.37 -16.53
CA THR A 118 -7.01 -8.38 -17.60
C THR A 118 -5.66 -9.08 -17.71
N ARG A 119 -4.58 -8.32 -17.66
CA ARG A 119 -3.20 -8.82 -17.68
C ARG A 119 -2.89 -9.64 -16.42
N THR A 120 -3.33 -9.17 -15.26
CA THR A 120 -3.17 -9.89 -13.99
C THR A 120 -3.86 -11.26 -14.03
N MET A 121 -5.08 -11.33 -14.56
CA MET A 121 -5.79 -12.61 -14.71
C MET A 121 -5.17 -13.52 -15.76
N ALA A 122 -4.44 -12.97 -16.74
CA ALA A 122 -3.63 -13.73 -17.69
C ALA A 122 -2.31 -14.25 -17.11
N GLY A 123 -1.97 -13.88 -15.84
CA GLY A 123 -0.76 -14.32 -15.15
C GLY A 123 0.42 -13.35 -15.28
N GLU A 124 0.19 -12.16 -15.82
CA GLU A 124 1.22 -11.11 -15.85
C GLU A 124 1.30 -10.37 -14.52
N SER A 125 2.50 -9.91 -14.20
CA SER A 125 2.76 -8.97 -13.10
C SER A 125 2.87 -7.56 -13.66
N VAL A 126 1.94 -6.68 -13.28
CA VAL A 126 1.91 -5.29 -13.72
C VAL A 126 2.23 -4.37 -12.56
N TYR A 127 3.40 -3.76 -12.64
CA TYR A 127 3.86 -2.78 -11.64
C TYR A 127 4.26 -1.48 -12.35
N PRO A 128 3.99 -0.32 -11.75
CA PRO A 128 4.45 0.95 -12.33
C PRO A 128 5.97 0.95 -12.42
N ASP A 129 6.47 1.64 -13.44
CA ASP A 129 7.90 1.91 -13.55
C ASP A 129 8.37 2.71 -12.33
N ALA A 130 9.49 2.33 -11.77
CA ALA A 130 10.08 3.08 -10.68
C ALA A 130 10.60 4.42 -11.21
N THR A 131 10.03 5.54 -10.73
CA THR A 131 10.59 6.86 -10.99
C THR A 131 12.00 6.96 -10.40
N PRO A 132 12.87 7.89 -10.88
CA PRO A 132 14.19 8.09 -10.29
C PRO A 132 14.13 8.34 -8.78
N GLU A 133 13.10 9.05 -8.30
CA GLU A 133 12.86 9.31 -6.90
C GLU A 133 12.52 8.02 -6.12
N LEU A 134 11.65 7.18 -6.68
CA LEU A 134 11.31 5.88 -6.09
C LEU A 134 12.50 4.91 -6.09
N GLN A 135 13.35 4.94 -7.13
CA GLN A 135 14.58 4.16 -7.17
C GLN A 135 15.56 4.63 -6.08
N LEU A 136 15.75 5.93 -5.93
CA LEU A 136 16.55 6.50 -4.87
C LEU A 136 16.01 6.14 -3.49
N ALA A 137 14.70 6.28 -3.28
CA ALA A 137 14.05 5.93 -2.03
C ALA A 137 14.26 4.44 -1.66
N SER A 138 14.13 3.55 -2.64
CA SER A 138 14.35 2.11 -2.46
C SER A 138 15.81 1.76 -2.15
N SER A 139 16.77 2.57 -2.62
CA SER A 139 18.21 2.33 -2.41
C SER A 139 18.63 2.46 -0.95
N TYR A 140 17.89 3.19 -0.12
CA TYR A 140 18.21 3.40 1.29
C TYR A 140 17.93 2.18 2.18
N GLN A 141 17.19 1.18 1.71
CA GLN A 141 16.89 -0.07 2.41
C GLN A 141 16.41 0.13 3.87
N PHE A 142 15.42 0.97 4.05
CA PHE A 142 14.83 1.16 5.37
C PHE A 142 14.05 -0.07 5.81
N THR A 143 14.18 -0.40 7.10
CA THR A 143 13.35 -1.41 7.73
C THR A 143 11.92 -0.90 7.92
N SER A 144 10.94 -1.80 8.06
CA SER A 144 9.55 -1.42 8.36
C SER A 144 9.46 -0.51 9.58
N ARG A 145 10.28 -0.77 10.61
CA ARG A 145 10.30 0.01 11.84
C ARG A 145 10.89 1.42 11.66
N GLU A 146 11.92 1.56 10.83
CA GLU A 146 12.47 2.86 10.44
C GLU A 146 11.44 3.69 9.65
N LEU A 147 10.69 3.05 8.75
CA LEU A 147 9.62 3.71 7.99
C LEU A 147 8.45 4.17 8.89
N GLU A 148 8.07 3.39 9.90
CA GLU A 148 7.08 3.81 10.90
C GLU A 148 7.54 5.06 11.65
N VAL A 149 8.77 5.05 12.16
CA VAL A 149 9.37 6.20 12.84
C VAL A 149 9.46 7.41 11.90
N LEU A 150 9.83 7.19 10.65
CA LEU A 150 9.94 8.24 9.64
C LEU A 150 8.57 8.89 9.33
N ARG A 151 7.49 8.10 9.25
CA ARG A 151 6.12 8.62 9.04
C ARG A 151 5.70 9.56 10.18
N GLU A 152 5.82 9.12 11.42
CA GLU A 152 5.46 9.94 12.57
C GLU A 152 6.34 11.21 12.66
N MET A 153 7.65 11.06 12.41
CA MET A 153 8.58 12.17 12.36
C MET A 153 8.25 13.20 11.30
N THR A 154 7.85 12.78 10.10
CA THR A 154 7.43 13.67 9.01
C THR A 154 6.09 14.35 9.29
N GLY A 155 5.29 13.78 10.18
CA GLY A 155 4.07 14.36 10.75
C GLY A 155 4.34 15.55 11.69
N GLY A 156 5.57 15.68 12.16
CA GLY A 156 5.99 16.73 13.08
C GLY A 156 6.12 16.26 14.53
N ASP A 157 5.90 14.98 14.82
CA ASP A 157 5.95 14.43 16.17
C ASP A 157 7.36 14.50 16.77
N THR A 158 7.41 14.76 18.07
CA THR A 158 8.65 14.69 18.88
C THR A 158 9.02 13.23 19.12
N ASN A 159 10.27 12.98 19.51
CA ASN A 159 10.71 11.62 19.84
C ASN A 159 9.91 10.98 20.98
N GLN A 160 9.35 11.79 21.90
CA GLN A 160 8.50 11.32 22.97
C GLN A 160 7.14 10.84 22.43
N GLU A 161 6.49 11.64 21.59
CA GLU A 161 5.20 11.31 20.97
C GLU A 161 5.32 10.07 20.06
N ILE A 162 6.40 9.99 19.26
CA ILE A 162 6.71 8.81 18.43
C ILE A 162 6.86 7.55 19.31
N ALA A 163 7.62 7.67 20.41
CA ALA A 163 7.85 6.56 21.33
C ALA A 163 6.54 6.03 21.95
N GLU A 164 5.66 6.93 22.38
CA GLU A 164 4.35 6.61 22.93
C GLU A 164 3.46 5.94 21.88
N ARG A 165 3.37 6.52 20.66
CA ARG A 165 2.52 6.03 19.59
C ARG A 165 2.94 4.67 19.04
N LEU A 166 4.25 4.45 18.93
CA LEU A 166 4.80 3.21 18.40
C LEU A 166 5.16 2.17 19.49
N HIS A 167 4.79 2.45 20.75
CA HIS A 167 5.06 1.58 21.92
C HIS A 167 6.53 1.15 22.02
N MET A 168 7.44 2.11 21.95
CA MET A 168 8.88 1.90 22.09
C MET A 168 9.52 2.94 23.03
N SER A 169 10.81 2.76 23.40
CA SER A 169 11.53 3.76 24.18
C SER A 169 11.97 4.95 23.33
N VAL A 170 12.11 6.14 23.95
CA VAL A 170 12.70 7.32 23.28
C VAL A 170 14.12 7.04 22.79
N ALA A 171 14.87 6.21 23.49
CA ALA A 171 16.22 5.79 23.08
C ALA A 171 16.15 4.97 21.77
N THR A 172 15.17 4.07 21.64
CA THR A 172 14.94 3.28 20.42
C THR A 172 14.58 4.18 19.25
N VAL A 173 13.70 5.17 19.44
CA VAL A 173 13.37 6.16 18.40
C VAL A 173 14.61 6.89 17.91
N LYS A 174 15.45 7.38 18.85
CA LYS A 174 16.72 8.05 18.52
C LYS A 174 17.65 7.15 17.71
N THR A 175 17.75 5.88 18.08
CA THR A 175 18.57 4.90 17.34
C THR A 175 18.07 4.72 15.91
N HIS A 176 16.76 4.57 15.70
CA HIS A 176 16.21 4.48 14.35
C HIS A 176 16.49 5.73 13.51
N ILE A 177 16.36 6.92 14.10
CA ILE A 177 16.68 8.17 13.40
C ILE A 177 18.16 8.22 13.03
N LEU A 178 19.07 7.86 13.91
CA LEU A 178 20.50 7.82 13.61
C LEU A 178 20.82 6.84 12.49
N ASN A 179 20.27 5.63 12.52
CA ASN A 179 20.47 4.63 11.46
C ASN A 179 19.95 5.16 10.10
N MET A 180 18.82 5.85 10.09
CA MET A 180 18.29 6.46 8.85
C MET A 180 19.19 7.58 8.34
N LEU A 181 19.75 8.42 9.21
CA LEU A 181 20.72 9.46 8.85
C LEU A 181 22.01 8.85 8.27
N GLU A 182 22.50 7.76 8.85
CA GLU A 182 23.66 7.03 8.33
C GLU A 182 23.38 6.42 6.95
N LYS A 183 22.23 5.80 6.75
CA LYS A 183 21.82 5.20 5.47
C LYS A 183 21.67 6.24 4.35
N THR A 184 21.17 7.43 4.68
CA THR A 184 20.86 8.48 3.70
C THR A 184 22.00 9.48 3.48
N GLY A 185 22.88 9.64 4.46
CA GLY A 185 23.87 10.72 4.49
C GLY A 185 23.30 12.10 4.79
N PHE A 186 22.03 12.22 5.17
CA PHE A 186 21.41 13.50 5.51
C PHE A 186 21.94 14.02 6.84
N ARG A 187 22.03 15.35 6.98
CA ARG A 187 22.74 16.02 8.08
C ARG A 187 21.99 15.97 9.43
N ASN A 188 20.67 15.96 9.38
CA ASN A 188 19.82 16.02 10.58
C ASN A 188 18.40 15.53 10.30
N ARG A 189 17.61 15.39 11.38
CA ARG A 189 16.22 14.91 11.29
C ARG A 189 15.30 15.77 10.42
N THR A 190 15.57 17.10 10.37
CA THR A 190 14.74 18.01 9.58
C THR A 190 14.97 17.78 8.09
N GLU A 191 16.23 17.68 7.67
CA GLU A 191 16.58 17.36 6.29
C GLU A 191 16.04 15.97 5.90
N LEU A 192 16.19 14.98 6.77
CA LEU A 192 15.63 13.64 6.56
C LEU A 192 14.10 13.70 6.36
N ALA A 193 13.36 14.43 7.20
CA ALA A 193 11.91 14.55 7.09
C ALA A 193 11.48 15.25 5.78
N VAL A 194 12.15 16.34 5.41
CA VAL A 194 11.82 17.08 4.18
C VAL A 194 12.13 16.22 2.94
N ARG A 195 13.32 15.65 2.86
CA ARG A 195 13.74 14.83 1.73
C ARG A 195 12.92 13.55 1.59
N ALA A 196 12.59 12.91 2.72
CA ALA A 196 11.73 11.71 2.71
C ALA A 196 10.36 11.98 2.06
N ARG A 197 9.81 13.17 2.26
CA ARG A 197 8.56 13.59 1.62
C ARG A 197 8.74 13.91 0.14
N GLU A 198 9.81 14.63 -0.20
CA GLU A 198 10.11 15.02 -1.60
C GLU A 198 10.30 13.81 -2.52
N ILE A 199 10.95 12.75 -2.03
CA ILE A 199 11.25 11.54 -2.83
C ILE A 199 10.23 10.41 -2.63
N GLY A 200 9.12 10.67 -1.94
CA GLY A 200 8.06 9.67 -1.75
C GLY A 200 8.45 8.48 -0.86
N LEU A 201 9.42 8.65 0.05
CA LEU A 201 9.76 7.61 1.04
C LEU A 201 8.59 7.32 1.98
N VAL A 202 7.92 8.38 2.41
CA VAL A 202 6.74 8.32 3.27
C VAL A 202 5.76 9.43 2.93
N ILE A 203 4.48 9.16 3.10
CA ILE A 203 3.39 10.11 2.92
C ILE A 203 2.69 10.32 4.25
N LEU A 204 2.36 11.58 4.54
CA LEU A 204 1.59 11.91 5.73
C LEU A 204 0.16 11.41 5.60
N ASN A 205 -0.20 10.42 6.39
CA ASN A 205 -1.59 10.11 6.67
C ASN A 205 -2.13 11.21 7.60
N ARG A 206 -2.67 12.28 7.04
CA ARG A 206 -3.45 13.23 7.85
C ARG A 206 -4.73 12.50 8.28
N LYS A 207 -4.70 11.88 9.46
CA LYS A 207 -5.93 11.59 10.18
C LYS A 207 -6.51 12.94 10.60
N ASN A 208 -7.55 13.39 9.89
CA ASN A 208 -8.50 14.36 10.47
C ASN A 208 -9.32 13.67 11.55
#